data_c8f52cfa59049e1cb61610e4a6316a29
#
_entry.id   c8f52cfa59049e1cb61610e4a6316a29
#
_cell.length_a   1.000
_cell.length_b   1.000
_cell.length_c   1.000
_cell.angle_alpha   90.00
_cell.angle_beta   90.00
_cell.angle_gamma   90.00
#
_symmetry.space_group_name_H-M   'P 1'
#
loop_
_entity.id
_entity.type
_entity.pdbx_description
1 polymer ?
#
loop_
_entity_poly.entity_id
_entity_poly.type
_entity_poly.pdbx_seq_one_letter_code
_entity_poly.pdbx_strand_id
1 'polypeptide(L)'
;MTARRNNSVEQARQAAIEVLLHNLHGPYHGLPRTAGWGYPEPYTRDLLIAGLGALACGHPKLTESLRRVLETLARNQTHHGHIPSLVHDREDRGASDTTPLFLLLLAMYRRVAGEPDFLESPAVRALTWMDYQAPSDHVMVAQLPTSDWRD
;
A
#
# COMPACT_ATOMS: atom_id res chain seq x y z
N MET A 1 -3.66 23.66 -31.56
CA MET A 1 -4.40 22.57 -30.86
C MET A 1 -3.63 21.94 -29.68
N THR A 2 -2.32 21.89 -29.66
CA THR A 2 -1.45 21.26 -28.64
C THR A 2 -1.52 21.96 -27.27
N ALA A 3 -1.54 23.27 -27.20
CA ALA A 3 -1.52 24.02 -25.93
C ALA A 3 -2.80 23.84 -25.07
N ARG A 4 -3.97 23.72 -25.69
CA ARG A 4 -5.23 23.48 -24.97
C ARG A 4 -5.29 22.07 -24.37
N ARG A 5 -4.69 21.08 -25.04
CA ARG A 5 -4.65 19.67 -24.59
C ARG A 5 -3.70 19.52 -23.39
N ASN A 6 -2.57 20.21 -23.38
CA ASN A 6 -1.64 20.21 -22.25
C ASN A 6 -2.25 20.85 -20.99
N ASN A 7 -3.08 21.88 -21.14
CA ASN A 7 -3.73 22.54 -20.00
C ASN A 7 -4.78 21.62 -19.32
N SER A 8 -5.57 20.86 -20.11
CA SER A 8 -6.56 19.95 -19.54
C SER A 8 -5.93 18.74 -18.82
N VAL A 9 -4.80 18.23 -19.30
CA VAL A 9 -4.06 17.14 -18.64
C VAL A 9 -3.47 17.62 -17.32
N GLU A 10 -2.87 18.82 -17.29
CA GLU A 10 -2.31 19.36 -16.05
C GLU A 10 -3.39 19.69 -15.01
N GLN A 11 -4.54 20.21 -15.46
CA GLN A 11 -5.69 20.41 -14.58
C GLN A 11 -6.22 19.10 -13.98
N ALA A 12 -6.32 18.04 -14.78
CA ALA A 12 -6.73 16.73 -14.30
C ALA A 12 -5.71 16.14 -13.30
N ARG A 13 -4.43 16.30 -13.58
CA ARG A 13 -3.34 15.88 -12.68
C ARG A 13 -3.42 16.61 -11.34
N GLN A 14 -3.59 17.93 -11.37
CA GLN A 14 -3.70 18.74 -10.16
C GLN A 14 -4.93 18.33 -9.35
N ALA A 15 -6.10 18.17 -9.97
CA ALA A 15 -7.31 17.71 -9.30
C ALA A 15 -7.14 16.32 -8.66
N ALA A 16 -6.46 15.39 -9.33
CA ALA A 16 -6.16 14.07 -8.78
C ALA A 16 -5.26 14.16 -7.52
N ILE A 17 -4.23 15.02 -7.56
CA ILE A 17 -3.36 15.24 -6.40
C ILE A 17 -4.16 15.84 -5.23
N GLU A 18 -5.05 16.80 -5.48
CA GLU A 18 -5.90 17.42 -4.46
C GLU A 18 -6.83 16.39 -3.79
N VAL A 19 -7.41 15.47 -4.56
CA VAL A 19 -8.21 14.36 -4.03
C VAL A 19 -7.36 13.46 -3.12
N LEU A 20 -6.17 13.09 -3.54
CA LEU A 20 -5.25 12.30 -2.71
C LEU A 20 -4.87 13.04 -1.42
N LEU A 21 -4.54 14.32 -1.50
CA LEU A 21 -4.21 15.16 -0.33
C LEU A 21 -5.39 15.30 0.63
N HIS A 22 -6.62 15.42 0.11
CA HIS A 22 -7.82 15.49 0.92
C HIS A 22 -8.05 14.19 1.72
N ASN A 23 -7.68 13.05 1.17
CA ASN A 23 -7.84 11.74 1.80
C ASN A 23 -6.68 11.32 2.71
N LEU A 24 -5.65 12.15 2.90
CA LEU A 24 -4.47 11.80 3.71
C LEU A 24 -4.76 11.56 5.20
N HIS A 25 -5.83 12.14 5.73
CA HIS A 25 -6.16 12.10 7.14
C HIS A 25 -7.52 11.44 7.37
N GLY A 26 -7.49 10.13 7.50
CA GLY A 26 -8.66 9.34 7.88
C GLY A 26 -8.88 9.29 9.40
N PRO A 27 -9.99 8.73 9.85
CA PRO A 27 -10.35 8.63 11.28
C PRO A 27 -9.46 7.62 12.05
N TYR A 28 -8.82 6.68 11.35
CA TYR A 28 -8.00 5.65 11.97
C TYR A 28 -6.55 6.11 12.08
N HIS A 29 -6.16 6.63 13.24
CA HIS A 29 -4.79 7.05 13.57
C HIS A 29 -4.14 8.00 12.56
N GLY A 30 -4.96 8.80 11.83
CA GLY A 30 -4.48 9.71 10.80
C GLY A 30 -3.92 9.02 9.55
N LEU A 31 -4.23 7.74 9.36
CA LEU A 31 -3.93 7.01 8.13
C LEU A 31 -4.81 7.51 6.98
N PRO A 32 -4.35 7.39 5.73
CA PRO A 32 -5.17 7.75 4.57
C PRO A 32 -6.46 6.90 4.52
N ARG A 33 -7.52 7.49 4.01
CA ARG A 33 -8.74 6.76 3.65
C ARG A 33 -8.51 6.02 2.34
N THR A 34 -9.08 4.84 2.23
CA THR A 34 -9.10 4.08 0.97
C THR A 34 -9.83 4.84 -0.14
N ALA A 35 -10.99 5.42 0.21
CA ALA A 35 -11.82 6.18 -0.72
C ALA A 35 -12.51 7.32 0.03
N GLY A 36 -13.45 8.02 -0.66
CA GLY A 36 -14.21 9.11 -0.08
C GLY A 36 -15.07 8.70 1.13
N TRP A 37 -16.08 9.48 1.41
CA TRP A 37 -16.88 9.45 2.66
C TRP A 37 -17.49 8.11 3.07
N GLY A 38 -17.67 7.17 2.13
CA GLY A 38 -18.27 5.85 2.39
C GLY A 38 -17.28 4.78 2.86
N TYR A 39 -15.96 5.03 2.80
CA TYR A 39 -14.91 4.07 3.12
C TYR A 39 -13.83 4.72 3.99
N PRO A 40 -14.09 4.88 5.29
CA PRO A 40 -13.16 5.51 6.22
C PRO A 40 -11.94 4.63 6.55
N GLU A 41 -12.06 3.30 6.42
CA GLU A 41 -11.03 2.33 6.75
C GLU A 41 -9.83 2.42 5.78
N PRO A 42 -8.62 2.29 6.31
CA PRO A 42 -7.41 2.20 5.51
C PRO A 42 -7.18 0.77 5.01
N TYR A 43 -7.79 0.39 3.89
CA TYR A 43 -7.58 -0.91 3.27
C TYR A 43 -6.19 -1.00 2.65
N THR A 44 -5.47 -2.05 2.99
CA THR A 44 -4.06 -2.24 2.61
C THR A 44 -3.86 -2.28 1.11
N ARG A 45 -4.63 -3.10 0.38
CA ARG A 45 -4.51 -3.22 -1.08
C ARG A 45 -4.65 -1.88 -1.77
N ASP A 46 -5.70 -1.16 -1.44
CA ASP A 46 -6.01 0.12 -2.07
C ASP A 46 -4.93 1.16 -1.82
N LEU A 47 -4.46 1.26 -0.56
CA LEU A 47 -3.41 2.20 -0.19
C LEU A 47 -2.05 1.83 -0.80
N LEU A 48 -1.74 0.53 -0.93
CA LEU A 48 -0.48 0.10 -1.56
C LEU A 48 -0.50 0.35 -3.07
N ILE A 49 -1.62 0.09 -3.76
CA ILE A 49 -1.75 0.38 -5.19
C ILE A 49 -1.75 1.89 -5.44
N ALA A 50 -2.54 2.66 -4.67
CA ALA A 50 -2.52 4.12 -4.75
C ALA A 50 -1.15 4.71 -4.44
N GLY A 51 -0.40 4.05 -3.56
CA GLY A 51 0.96 4.40 -3.18
C GLY A 51 1.94 4.42 -4.37
N LEU A 52 1.77 3.54 -5.34
CA LEU A 52 2.59 3.55 -6.57
C LEU A 52 2.41 4.87 -7.33
N GLY A 53 1.16 5.32 -7.47
CA GLY A 53 0.85 6.61 -8.08
C GLY A 53 1.35 7.79 -7.23
N ALA A 54 1.24 7.70 -5.91
CA ALA A 54 1.74 8.72 -4.98
C ALA A 54 3.27 8.91 -5.09
N LEU A 55 4.03 7.83 -5.17
CA LEU A 55 5.48 7.89 -5.42
C LEU A 55 5.80 8.49 -6.79
N ALA A 56 5.06 8.09 -7.83
CA ALA A 56 5.27 8.61 -9.18
C ALA A 56 4.98 10.11 -9.30
N CYS A 57 4.03 10.64 -8.52
CA CYS A 57 3.74 12.07 -8.53
C CYS A 57 4.78 12.92 -7.78
N GLY A 58 5.56 12.31 -6.89
CA GLY A 58 6.65 12.97 -6.16
C GLY A 58 6.21 14.06 -5.17
N HIS A 59 4.95 14.05 -4.71
CA HIS A 59 4.47 15.05 -3.76
C HIS A 59 4.91 14.71 -2.32
N PRO A 60 5.65 15.59 -1.59
CA PRO A 60 6.27 15.27 -0.30
C PRO A 60 5.27 14.75 0.75
N LYS A 61 4.10 15.37 0.88
CA LYS A 61 3.07 14.94 1.84
C LYS A 61 2.51 13.54 1.54
N LEU A 62 2.42 13.18 0.26
CA LEU A 62 1.98 11.83 -0.14
C LEU A 62 3.06 10.81 0.19
N THR A 63 4.33 11.12 -0.08
CA THR A 63 5.46 10.25 0.27
C THR A 63 5.58 10.04 1.79
N GLU A 64 5.41 11.11 2.58
CA GLU A 64 5.41 11.02 4.04
C GLU A 64 4.23 10.17 4.56
N SER A 65 3.05 10.35 4.01
CA SER A 65 1.88 9.54 4.37
C SER A 65 2.10 8.07 4.05
N LEU A 66 2.72 7.79 2.91
CA LEU A 66 3.08 6.43 2.51
C LEU A 66 4.06 5.77 3.45
N ARG A 67 5.06 6.52 3.94
CA ARG A 67 5.96 6.06 5.00
C ARG A 67 5.19 5.56 6.21
N ARG A 68 4.23 6.36 6.70
CA ARG A 68 3.40 6.01 7.86
C ARG A 68 2.55 4.75 7.61
N VAL A 69 2.01 4.58 6.40
CA VAL A 69 1.29 3.36 6.01
C VAL A 69 2.21 2.15 6.10
N LEU A 70 3.38 2.20 5.48
CA LEU A 70 4.37 1.11 5.48
C LEU A 70 4.85 0.77 6.90
N GLU A 71 5.14 1.78 7.73
CA GLU A 71 5.51 1.58 9.14
C GLU A 71 4.39 0.94 9.95
N THR A 72 3.14 1.33 9.70
CA THR A 72 1.99 0.76 10.41
C THR A 72 1.73 -0.68 10.00
N LEU A 73 1.82 -0.99 8.71
CA LEU A 73 1.74 -2.37 8.21
C LEU A 73 2.86 -3.25 8.81
N ALA A 74 4.09 -2.74 8.87
CA ALA A 74 5.20 -3.45 9.48
C ALA A 74 5.00 -3.74 10.97
N ARG A 75 4.36 -2.81 11.73
CA ARG A 75 3.99 -3.03 13.13
C ARG A 75 2.86 -4.04 13.31
N ASN A 76 1.92 -4.08 12.38
CA ASN A 76 0.75 -4.97 12.40
C ASN A 76 0.99 -6.29 11.64
N GLN A 77 2.17 -6.46 11.04
CA GLN A 77 2.58 -7.70 10.40
C GLN A 77 2.48 -8.87 11.38
N THR A 78 1.90 -9.99 10.96
CA THR A 78 1.87 -11.20 11.78
C THR A 78 3.28 -11.71 12.09
N HIS A 79 3.42 -12.54 13.11
CA HIS A 79 4.73 -13.12 13.43
C HIS A 79 5.28 -14.03 12.32
N HIS A 80 4.40 -14.60 11.49
CA HIS A 80 4.78 -15.36 10.29
C HIS A 80 5.14 -14.49 9.09
N GLY A 81 4.92 -13.20 9.15
CA GLY A 81 5.29 -12.26 8.09
C GLY A 81 4.16 -11.84 7.16
N HIS A 82 2.92 -12.28 7.39
CA HIS A 82 1.76 -11.87 6.60
C HIS A 82 1.35 -10.43 6.90
N ILE A 83 0.93 -9.69 5.88
CA ILE A 83 0.45 -8.32 5.98
C ILE A 83 -1.09 -8.31 6.02
N PRO A 84 -1.72 -7.64 6.99
CA PRO A 84 -3.18 -7.61 7.14
C PRO A 84 -3.87 -6.85 6.00
N SER A 85 -5.17 -7.09 5.77
CA SER A 85 -5.99 -6.35 4.79
C SER A 85 -6.39 -4.96 5.28
N LEU A 86 -6.50 -4.77 6.59
CA LEU A 86 -6.69 -3.47 7.22
C LEU A 86 -5.37 -2.98 7.82
N VAL A 87 -4.90 -1.80 7.40
CA VAL A 87 -3.57 -1.28 7.82
C VAL A 87 -3.44 -1.17 9.34
N HIS A 88 -4.51 -0.83 10.03
CA HIS A 88 -4.53 -0.56 11.46
C HIS A 88 -4.91 -1.77 12.33
N ASP A 89 -5.31 -2.89 11.72
CA ASP A 89 -5.79 -4.07 12.45
C ASP A 89 -4.85 -5.26 12.30
N ARG A 90 -4.20 -5.63 13.39
CA ARG A 90 -3.30 -6.79 13.46
C ARG A 90 -4.05 -8.13 13.38
N GLU A 91 -5.27 -8.18 13.85
CA GLU A 91 -6.07 -9.42 13.91
C GLU A 91 -6.76 -9.72 12.58
N ASP A 92 -6.76 -8.74 11.68
CA ASP A 92 -7.33 -8.93 10.34
C ASP A 92 -6.51 -9.97 9.55
N ARG A 93 -7.25 -10.85 8.87
CA ARG A 93 -6.65 -11.85 7.99
C ARG A 93 -6.31 -11.20 6.66
N GLY A 94 -5.04 -10.98 6.39
CA GLY A 94 -4.62 -10.42 5.12
C GLY A 94 -5.06 -11.27 3.92
N ALA A 95 -5.33 -10.62 2.80
CA ALA A 95 -5.53 -11.29 1.52
C ALA A 95 -4.19 -11.78 0.95
N SER A 96 -4.25 -12.72 0.00
CA SER A 96 -3.05 -13.32 -0.61
C SER A 96 -2.13 -12.31 -1.30
N ASP A 97 -2.67 -11.18 -1.75
CA ASP A 97 -1.95 -10.13 -2.48
C ASP A 97 -1.40 -9.00 -1.58
N THR A 98 -1.82 -8.89 -0.32
CA THR A 98 -1.37 -7.79 0.56
C THR A 98 0.13 -7.84 0.84
N THR A 99 0.68 -9.02 1.08
CA THR A 99 2.11 -9.19 1.35
C THR A 99 3.00 -8.91 0.12
N PRO A 100 2.73 -9.47 -1.08
CA PRO A 100 3.50 -9.10 -2.27
C PRO A 100 3.36 -7.62 -2.65
N LEU A 101 2.18 -7.02 -2.51
CA LEU A 101 2.00 -5.58 -2.74
C LEU A 101 2.81 -4.73 -1.75
N PHE A 102 2.85 -5.11 -0.47
CA PHE A 102 3.70 -4.44 0.53
C PHE A 102 5.17 -4.46 0.12
N LEU A 103 5.69 -5.62 -0.30
CA LEU A 103 7.08 -5.73 -0.75
C LEU A 103 7.36 -4.89 -1.99
N LEU A 104 6.45 -4.90 -2.96
CA LEU A 104 6.57 -4.09 -4.17
C LEU A 104 6.65 -2.60 -3.84
N LEU A 105 5.70 -2.10 -3.04
CA LEU A 105 5.66 -0.69 -2.69
C LEU A 105 6.85 -0.29 -1.82
N LEU A 106 7.25 -1.14 -0.86
CA LEU A 106 8.42 -0.91 -0.01
C LEU A 106 9.71 -0.78 -0.84
N ALA A 107 9.89 -1.66 -1.83
CA ALA A 107 11.05 -1.59 -2.72
C ALA A 107 11.09 -0.28 -3.53
N MET A 108 9.93 0.15 -4.04
CA MET A 108 9.82 1.43 -4.75
C MET A 108 10.04 2.63 -3.81
N TYR A 109 9.48 2.58 -2.60
CA TYR A 109 9.67 3.62 -1.59
C TYR A 109 11.17 3.78 -1.25
N ARG A 110 11.87 2.69 -0.92
CA ARG A 110 13.31 2.69 -0.64
C ARG A 110 14.10 3.38 -1.74
N ARG A 111 13.78 3.07 -2.99
CA ARG A 111 14.46 3.65 -4.15
C ARG A 111 14.19 5.16 -4.28
N VAL A 112 12.95 5.60 -4.09
CA VAL A 112 12.56 7.02 -4.22
C VAL A 112 13.06 7.85 -3.04
N ALA A 113 12.97 7.32 -1.82
CA ALA A 113 13.41 7.99 -0.60
C ALA A 113 14.92 7.93 -0.36
N GLY A 114 15.66 7.06 -1.07
CA GLY A 114 17.08 6.84 -0.84
C GLY A 114 17.39 6.13 0.48
N GLU A 115 16.45 5.31 0.99
CA GLU A 115 16.53 4.60 2.26
C GLU A 115 16.56 3.08 2.03
N PRO A 116 17.68 2.47 1.60
CA PRO A 116 17.73 1.06 1.20
C PRO A 116 17.34 0.08 2.33
N ASP A 117 17.64 0.43 3.58
CA ASP A 117 17.46 -0.45 4.74
C ASP A 117 16.12 -0.20 5.48
N PHE A 118 15.31 0.75 5.01
CA PHE A 118 14.02 1.06 5.63
C PHE A 118 13.13 -0.18 5.72
N LEU A 119 12.70 -0.55 6.91
CA LEU A 119 11.89 -1.74 7.21
C LEU A 119 12.52 -3.07 6.70
N GLU A 120 13.84 -3.25 6.84
CA GLU A 120 14.54 -4.46 6.39
C GLU A 120 13.98 -5.73 7.06
N SER A 121 13.90 -5.77 8.37
CA SER A 121 13.38 -6.94 9.11
C SER A 121 11.92 -7.30 8.73
N PRO A 122 10.98 -6.36 8.63
CA PRO A 122 9.65 -6.63 8.07
C PRO A 122 9.67 -7.19 6.64
N ALA A 123 10.55 -6.69 5.79
CA ALA A 123 10.67 -7.19 4.42
C ALA A 123 11.14 -8.65 4.38
N VAL A 124 12.14 -9.00 5.19
CA VAL A 124 12.64 -10.38 5.30
C VAL A 124 11.53 -11.32 5.78
N ARG A 125 10.77 -10.94 6.81
CA ARG A 125 9.64 -11.76 7.29
C ARG A 125 8.55 -11.93 6.21
N ALA A 126 8.25 -10.88 5.47
CA ALA A 126 7.27 -10.94 4.36
C ALA A 126 7.73 -11.89 3.25
N LEU A 127 9.01 -11.85 2.88
CA LEU A 127 9.60 -12.78 1.91
C LEU A 127 9.55 -14.23 2.42
N THR A 128 9.87 -14.47 3.69
CA THR A 128 9.80 -15.80 4.31
C THR A 128 8.36 -16.33 4.29
N TRP A 129 7.38 -15.48 4.57
CA TRP A 129 5.97 -15.87 4.49
C TRP A 129 5.58 -16.24 3.05
N MET A 130 6.00 -15.48 2.05
CA MET A 130 5.72 -15.78 0.64
C MET A 130 6.36 -17.10 0.20
N ASP A 131 7.59 -17.36 0.60
CA ASP A 131 8.31 -18.60 0.32
C ASP A 131 7.58 -19.80 0.92
N TYR A 132 7.09 -19.67 2.15
CA TYR A 132 6.29 -20.71 2.81
C TYR A 132 4.94 -20.95 2.11
N GLN A 133 4.30 -19.90 1.54
CA GLN A 133 3.03 -19.99 0.83
C GLN A 133 3.17 -20.53 -0.60
N ALA A 134 4.37 -20.58 -1.15
CA ALA A 134 4.67 -21.12 -2.47
C ALA A 134 5.42 -22.46 -2.32
N PRO A 135 4.70 -23.59 -2.16
CA PRO A 135 5.35 -24.90 -2.05
C PRO A 135 6.24 -25.17 -3.26
N SER A 136 7.33 -25.89 -3.03
CA SER A 136 8.40 -26.13 -4.02
C SER A 136 7.96 -26.77 -5.34
N ASP A 137 6.78 -27.39 -5.37
CA ASP A 137 6.16 -28.04 -6.52
C ASP A 137 5.07 -27.20 -7.21
N HIS A 138 4.74 -26.01 -6.66
CA HIS A 138 3.74 -25.11 -7.20
C HIS A 138 4.28 -23.71 -7.37
N VAL A 139 3.99 -23.10 -8.52
CA VAL A 139 4.39 -21.73 -8.85
C VAL A 139 3.40 -20.69 -8.31
N MET A 140 2.28 -21.13 -7.71
CA MET A 140 1.20 -20.26 -7.26
C MET A 140 1.04 -20.28 -5.75
N VAL A 141 0.79 -19.11 -5.17
CA VAL A 141 0.43 -18.97 -3.76
C VAL A 141 -0.95 -19.59 -3.53
N ALA A 142 -1.05 -20.49 -2.54
CA ALA A 142 -2.33 -21.04 -2.13
C ALA A 142 -3.21 -19.97 -1.48
N GLN A 143 -4.42 -19.82 -1.98
CA GLN A 143 -5.40 -18.88 -1.45
C GLN A 143 -6.57 -19.65 -0.82
N LEU A 144 -6.95 -19.28 0.40
CA LEU A 144 -8.17 -19.77 1.01
C LEU A 144 -9.38 -19.01 0.41
N PRO A 145 -10.56 -19.66 0.29
CA PRO A 145 -11.76 -18.99 -0.20
C PRO A 145 -12.14 -17.72 0.57
N THR A 146 -11.81 -17.65 1.86
CA THR A 146 -12.05 -16.52 2.77
C THR A 146 -10.94 -15.48 2.77
N SER A 147 -9.95 -15.59 1.89
CA SER A 147 -8.82 -14.65 1.79
C SER A 147 -8.86 -13.85 0.48
N ASP A 148 -10.02 -13.82 -0.16
CA ASP A 148 -10.26 -13.03 -1.36
C ASP A 148 -10.90 -11.68 -1.00
N TRP A 149 -10.63 -10.65 -1.79
CA TRP A 149 -11.22 -9.32 -1.67
C TRP A 149 -12.70 -9.25 -2.07
N ARG A 150 -13.25 -10.33 -2.59
CA ARG A 150 -14.63 -10.42 -3.12
C ARG A 150 -15.66 -10.90 -2.10
N ASP A 151 -15.28 -11.01 -0.85
CA ASP A 151 -16.19 -11.41 0.23
C ASP A 151 -17.08 -10.26 0.69
#